data_9330022dd64a6f136ec14afa9cd69cb1
#
_entry.id   9330022dd64a6f136ec14afa9cd69cb1
#
_cell.length_a   1.000
_cell.length_b   1.000
_cell.length_c   1.000
_cell.angle_alpha   90.00
_cell.angle_beta   90.00
_cell.angle_gamma   90.00
#
_symmetry.space_group_name_H-M   'P 1'
#
loop_
_entity.id
_entity.type
_entity.pdbx_description
1 polymer ?
#
loop_
_entity_poly.entity_id
_entity_poly.type
_entity_poly.pdbx_seq_one_letter_code
_entity_poly.pdbx_strand_id
1 'polypeptide(L)'
;MFTGLVEELGRVRRVERRGEFQRLEIAASTVLSDLAIGDSVNIDGVCQTVVAIDDDGVAVETVAETLGRTTLGQLQVGREVNLERALRANGRLGGHMVLGHVDGVGRIRQLIDKDHEWRAEIEIPLELSHYIAAKGSIA
;
A
#
# COMPACT_ATOMS: atom_id res chain seq x y z
N MET A 1 -4.95 -5.78 -8.96
CA MET A 1 -5.85 -4.61 -9.04
C MET A 1 -6.62 -4.50 -7.74
N PHE A 2 -6.83 -3.29 -7.23
CA PHE A 2 -7.43 -2.97 -5.94
C PHE A 2 -8.53 -1.93 -6.11
N THR A 3 -9.21 -1.56 -5.03
CA THR A 3 -10.33 -0.60 -5.03
C THR A 3 -10.01 0.71 -4.32
N GLY A 4 -8.93 0.74 -3.53
CA GLY A 4 -8.58 1.83 -2.63
C GLY A 4 -9.34 1.80 -1.29
N LEU A 5 -10.06 0.71 -1.01
CA LEU A 5 -10.77 0.53 0.26
C LEU A 5 -9.91 -0.33 1.20
N VAL A 6 -9.39 0.31 2.24
CA VAL A 6 -8.59 -0.37 3.27
C VAL A 6 -9.47 -1.37 4.02
N GLU A 7 -9.02 -2.64 4.10
CA GLU A 7 -9.73 -3.70 4.81
C GLU A 7 -9.23 -3.88 6.24
N GLU A 8 -7.96 -3.56 6.49
CA GLU A 8 -7.30 -3.79 7.78
C GLU A 8 -6.11 -2.85 7.98
N LEU A 9 -5.83 -2.51 9.24
CA LEU A 9 -4.54 -1.97 9.67
C LEU A 9 -3.65 -3.12 10.15
N GLY A 10 -2.67 -3.49 9.34
CA GLY A 10 -1.63 -4.43 9.70
C GLY A 10 -0.50 -3.75 10.49
N ARG A 11 0.34 -4.56 11.14
CA ARG A 11 1.52 -4.06 11.88
C ARG A 11 2.78 -4.78 11.42
N VAL A 12 3.82 -4.02 11.07
CA VAL A 12 5.12 -4.57 10.68
C VAL A 12 5.74 -5.32 11.87
N ARG A 13 5.94 -6.64 11.71
CA ARG A 13 6.58 -7.53 12.71
C ARG A 13 8.08 -7.61 12.50
N ARG A 14 8.52 -7.64 11.25
CA ARG A 14 9.92 -7.82 10.88
C ARG A 14 10.24 -7.09 9.60
N VAL A 15 11.44 -6.52 9.54
CA VAL A 15 12.04 -5.93 8.36
C VAL A 15 13.42 -6.56 8.18
N GLU A 16 13.66 -7.21 7.06
CA GLU A 16 14.94 -7.85 6.75
C GLU A 16 15.42 -7.38 5.38
N ARG A 17 16.60 -6.77 5.33
CA ARG A 17 17.25 -6.38 4.07
C ARG A 17 18.19 -7.47 3.61
N ARG A 18 18.04 -7.92 2.36
CA ARG A 18 18.84 -8.94 1.72
C ARG A 18 19.35 -8.43 0.36
N GLY A 19 20.50 -7.77 0.37
CA GLY A 19 21.03 -7.13 -0.85
C GLY A 19 20.08 -6.04 -1.34
N GLU A 20 19.56 -6.21 -2.56
CA GLU A 20 18.62 -5.27 -3.19
C GLU A 20 17.14 -5.51 -2.85
N PHE A 21 16.85 -6.52 -2.03
CA PHE A 21 15.49 -6.87 -1.62
C PHE A 21 15.25 -6.51 -0.16
N GLN A 22 14.01 -6.20 0.15
CA GLN A 22 13.52 -6.07 1.52
C GLN A 22 12.38 -7.04 1.74
N ARG A 23 12.54 -7.94 2.72
CA ARG A 23 11.46 -8.78 3.21
C ARG A 23 10.75 -8.06 4.35
N LEU A 24 9.43 -7.94 4.23
CA LEU A 24 8.53 -7.42 5.25
C LEU A 24 7.64 -8.55 5.75
N GLU A 25 7.52 -8.69 7.07
CA GLU A 25 6.52 -9.53 7.70
C GLU A 25 5.54 -8.64 8.45
N ILE A 26 4.25 -8.80 8.18
CA ILE A 26 3.19 -7.92 8.65
C ILE A 26 2.16 -8.78 9.38
N ALA A 27 1.90 -8.44 10.64
CA ALA A 27 0.79 -9.01 11.40
C ALA A 27 -0.52 -8.55 10.78
N ALA A 28 -1.41 -9.49 10.54
CA ALA A 28 -2.72 -9.28 9.95
C ALA A 28 -3.67 -10.38 10.39
N SER A 29 -4.97 -10.20 10.21
CA SER A 29 -6.01 -11.19 10.54
C SER A 29 -7.11 -11.24 9.50
N THR A 30 -7.71 -10.10 9.18
CA THR A 30 -8.87 -10.00 8.27
C THR A 30 -8.49 -10.42 6.86
N VAL A 31 -7.37 -9.90 6.33
CA VAL A 31 -6.93 -10.20 4.98
C VAL A 31 -6.48 -11.66 4.81
N LEU A 32 -6.11 -12.36 5.89
CA LEU A 32 -5.69 -13.76 5.85
C LEU A 32 -6.82 -14.72 5.44
N SER A 33 -8.08 -14.32 5.59
CA SER A 33 -9.23 -15.23 5.46
C SER A 33 -9.35 -15.91 4.09
N ASP A 34 -8.78 -15.32 3.02
CA ASP A 34 -8.79 -15.91 1.68
C ASP A 34 -7.56 -15.55 0.84
N LEU A 35 -6.49 -15.10 1.49
CA LEU A 35 -5.23 -14.78 0.85
C LEU A 35 -4.38 -16.04 0.68
N ALA A 36 -3.73 -16.21 -0.46
CA ALA A 36 -2.83 -17.31 -0.76
C ALA A 36 -1.44 -16.81 -1.17
N ILE A 37 -0.43 -17.69 -1.04
CA ILE A 37 0.92 -17.41 -1.56
C ILE A 37 0.81 -17.22 -3.08
N GLY A 38 1.41 -16.13 -3.60
CA GLY A 38 1.32 -15.70 -4.99
C GLY A 38 0.24 -14.65 -5.25
N ASP A 39 -0.69 -14.43 -4.32
CA ASP A 39 -1.68 -13.38 -4.44
C ASP A 39 -1.04 -11.99 -4.27
N SER A 40 -1.75 -10.98 -4.79
CA SER A 40 -1.40 -9.59 -4.57
C SER A 40 -2.10 -9.04 -3.32
N VAL A 41 -1.33 -8.34 -2.50
CA VAL A 41 -1.81 -7.53 -1.38
C VAL A 41 -1.31 -6.10 -1.54
N ASN A 42 -2.16 -5.13 -1.29
CA ASN A 42 -1.80 -3.72 -1.26
C ASN A 42 -1.32 -3.37 0.15
N ILE A 43 -0.14 -2.77 0.25
CA ILE A 43 0.44 -2.28 1.50
C ILE A 43 0.72 -0.78 1.34
N ASP A 44 -0.03 0.07 2.05
CA ASP A 44 0.05 1.54 1.94
C ASP A 44 0.02 2.05 0.49
N GLY A 45 -0.86 1.50 -0.35
CA GLY A 45 -0.99 1.87 -1.76
C GLY A 45 -0.09 1.07 -2.71
N VAL A 46 0.84 0.26 -2.22
CA VAL A 46 1.82 -0.47 -3.02
C VAL A 46 1.42 -1.92 -3.20
N CYS A 47 1.25 -2.35 -4.46
CA CYS A 47 1.02 -3.76 -4.80
C CYS A 47 2.25 -4.60 -4.45
N GLN A 48 2.06 -5.63 -3.63
CA GLN A 48 3.08 -6.60 -3.25
C GLN A 48 2.58 -8.02 -3.49
N THR A 49 3.50 -8.94 -3.76
CA THR A 49 3.18 -10.36 -3.89
C THR A 49 3.45 -11.08 -2.57
N VAL A 50 2.48 -11.84 -2.11
CA VAL A 50 2.59 -12.67 -0.91
C VAL A 50 3.55 -13.82 -1.16
N VAL A 51 4.60 -13.93 -0.36
CA VAL A 51 5.61 -15.01 -0.47
C VAL A 51 5.53 -16.02 0.67
N ALA A 52 4.90 -15.65 1.78
CA ALA A 52 4.60 -16.59 2.88
C ALA A 52 3.38 -16.10 3.68
N ILE A 53 2.69 -17.04 4.30
CA ILE A 53 1.55 -16.79 5.20
C ILE A 53 1.76 -17.68 6.42
N ASP A 54 1.50 -17.15 7.61
CA ASP A 54 1.36 -17.91 8.86
C ASP A 54 0.05 -17.52 9.57
N ASP A 55 -0.20 -18.09 10.75
CA ASP A 55 -1.44 -17.86 11.50
C ASP A 55 -1.62 -16.40 11.94
N ASP A 56 -0.54 -15.62 11.98
CA ASP A 56 -0.49 -14.26 12.52
C ASP A 56 -0.21 -13.19 11.45
N GLY A 57 -0.02 -13.57 10.17
CA GLY A 57 0.24 -12.55 9.14
C GLY A 57 0.82 -13.05 7.82
N VAL A 58 1.34 -12.11 7.06
CA VAL A 58 1.88 -12.32 5.73
C VAL A 58 3.32 -11.82 5.61
N ALA A 59 4.07 -12.41 4.67
CA ALA A 59 5.37 -11.90 4.26
C ALA A 59 5.35 -11.55 2.76
N VAL A 60 6.02 -10.44 2.43
CA VAL A 60 6.25 -9.98 1.06
C VAL A 60 7.73 -9.69 0.84
N GLU A 61 8.17 -9.72 -0.42
CA GLU A 61 9.52 -9.33 -0.81
C GLU A 61 9.47 -8.18 -1.81
N THR A 62 10.01 -7.03 -1.40
CA THR A 62 9.99 -5.79 -2.17
C THR A 62 11.33 -5.58 -2.87
N VAL A 63 11.31 -5.38 -4.18
CA VAL A 63 12.50 -5.15 -5.01
C VAL A 63 13.00 -3.72 -4.91
N ALA A 64 14.28 -3.48 -5.26
CA ALA A 64 14.94 -2.16 -5.18
C ALA A 64 14.19 -1.05 -5.91
N GLU A 65 13.64 -1.32 -7.09
CA GLU A 65 12.82 -0.35 -7.86
C GLU A 65 11.63 0.17 -7.03
N THR A 66 10.87 -0.74 -6.42
CA THR A 66 9.73 -0.41 -5.58
C THR A 66 10.16 0.33 -4.31
N LEU A 67 11.26 -0.10 -3.68
CA LEU A 67 11.82 0.59 -2.51
C LEU A 67 12.25 2.03 -2.83
N GLY A 68 12.76 2.28 -4.03
CA GLY A 68 13.18 3.61 -4.48
C GLY A 68 12.01 4.55 -4.81
N ARG A 69 10.87 3.99 -5.23
CA ARG A 69 9.69 4.78 -5.65
C ARG A 69 8.61 4.93 -4.58
N THR A 70 8.74 4.23 -3.45
CA THR A 70 7.70 4.17 -2.43
C THR A 70 8.27 4.45 -1.03
N THR A 71 7.37 4.55 -0.07
CA THR A 71 7.73 4.68 1.36
C THR A 71 8.05 3.34 2.03
N LEU A 72 7.88 2.19 1.36
CA LEU A 72 8.09 0.87 1.96
C LEU A 72 9.51 0.67 2.48
N GLY A 73 10.51 1.27 1.82
CA GLY A 73 11.90 1.22 2.27
C GLY A 73 12.17 1.90 3.61
N GLN A 74 11.23 2.72 4.11
CA GLN A 74 11.34 3.46 5.37
C GLN A 74 10.58 2.78 6.51
N LEU A 75 9.87 1.69 6.24
CA LEU A 75 9.10 0.97 7.25
C LEU A 75 10.02 0.38 8.32
N GLN A 76 9.54 0.45 9.56
CA GLN A 76 10.21 -0.08 10.74
C GLN A 76 9.26 -1.00 11.50
N VAL A 77 9.82 -1.91 12.29
CA VAL A 77 9.04 -2.78 13.19
C VAL A 77 8.15 -1.95 14.10
N GLY A 78 6.90 -2.36 14.22
CA GLY A 78 5.87 -1.68 15.02
C GLY A 78 5.05 -0.64 14.26
N ARG A 79 5.44 -0.25 13.01
CA ARG A 79 4.63 0.66 12.18
C ARG A 79 3.34 -0.03 11.75
N GLU A 80 2.27 0.72 11.75
CA GLU A 80 1.00 0.32 11.15
C GLU A 80 0.99 0.64 9.66
N VAL A 81 0.36 -0.24 8.88
CA VAL A 81 0.21 -0.13 7.43
C VAL A 81 -1.22 -0.48 7.02
N ASN A 82 -1.73 0.21 6.02
CA ASN A 82 -3.03 -0.12 5.43
C ASN A 82 -2.89 -1.38 4.56
N LEU A 83 -3.85 -2.28 4.69
CA LEU A 83 -3.90 -3.52 3.90
C LEU A 83 -5.19 -3.61 3.11
N GLU A 84 -5.09 -4.05 1.85
CA GLU A 84 -6.21 -4.38 0.99
C GLU A 84 -5.85 -5.58 0.12
N ARG A 85 -6.73 -6.59 0.04
CA ARG A 85 -6.59 -7.72 -0.89
C ARG A 85 -6.91 -7.30 -2.32
N ALA A 86 -6.38 -8.05 -3.28
CA ALA A 86 -6.74 -7.85 -4.68
C ALA A 86 -8.23 -8.08 -4.91
N LEU A 87 -8.85 -7.21 -5.73
CA LEU A 87 -10.25 -7.32 -6.12
C LEU A 87 -10.48 -8.65 -6.86
N ARG A 88 -11.43 -9.44 -6.40
CA ARG A 88 -11.88 -10.66 -7.11
C ARG A 88 -12.60 -10.32 -8.41
N ALA A 89 -12.46 -11.16 -9.43
CA ALA A 89 -13.08 -10.94 -10.73
C ALA A 89 -14.62 -10.82 -10.68
N ASN A 90 -15.25 -11.45 -9.67
CA ASN A 90 -16.69 -11.35 -9.39
C ASN A 90 -17.03 -10.41 -8.23
N GLY A 91 -16.05 -9.66 -7.73
CA GLY A 91 -16.21 -8.70 -6.64
C GLY A 91 -16.87 -7.40 -7.10
N ARG A 92 -17.42 -6.63 -6.14
CA ARG A 92 -17.93 -5.29 -6.41
C ARG A 92 -16.78 -4.28 -6.36
N LEU A 93 -16.74 -3.38 -7.33
CA LEU A 93 -15.86 -2.21 -7.29
C LEU A 93 -16.53 -1.11 -6.46
N GLY A 94 -16.28 -1.12 -5.15
CA GLY A 94 -16.88 -0.15 -4.22
C GLY A 94 -16.15 1.19 -4.16
N GLY A 95 -14.89 1.23 -4.62
CA GLY A 95 -14.07 2.43 -4.76
C GLY A 95 -13.80 2.75 -6.23
N HIS A 96 -12.52 2.82 -6.61
CA HIS A 96 -12.08 3.04 -7.98
C HIS A 96 -10.98 2.05 -8.36
N MET A 97 -10.56 2.04 -9.62
CA MET A 97 -9.51 1.12 -10.08
C MET A 97 -8.14 1.61 -9.63
N VAL A 98 -7.50 0.84 -8.75
CA VAL A 98 -6.15 1.09 -8.23
C VAL A 98 -5.24 -0.05 -8.63
N LEU A 99 -4.13 0.25 -9.29
CA LEU A 99 -3.14 -0.76 -9.71
C LEU A 99 -2.17 -1.11 -8.57
N GLY A 100 -1.86 -0.12 -7.72
CA GLY A 100 -0.83 -0.25 -6.69
C GLY A 100 0.60 -0.16 -7.25
N HIS A 101 0.76 0.30 -8.49
CA HIS A 101 2.05 0.55 -9.12
C HIS A 101 2.40 2.03 -8.95
N VAL A 102 3.08 2.32 -7.85
CA VAL A 102 3.37 3.69 -7.41
C VAL A 102 4.42 4.34 -8.30
N ASP A 103 4.13 5.53 -8.80
CA ASP A 103 5.01 6.30 -9.68
C ASP A 103 6.02 7.14 -8.91
N GLY A 104 5.69 7.56 -7.68
CA GLY A 104 6.60 8.36 -6.85
C GLY A 104 6.02 8.72 -5.49
N VAL A 105 6.77 9.51 -4.73
CA VAL A 105 6.43 9.95 -3.37
C VAL A 105 6.18 11.45 -3.36
N GLY A 106 5.06 11.87 -2.79
CA GLY A 106 4.74 13.26 -2.48
C GLY A 106 5.01 13.59 -1.01
N ARG A 107 4.96 14.86 -0.67
CA ARG A 107 5.09 15.37 0.71
C ARG A 107 3.82 16.09 1.12
N ILE A 108 3.20 15.65 2.21
CA ILE A 108 2.08 16.38 2.81
C ILE A 108 2.61 17.71 3.38
N ARG A 109 2.12 18.82 2.84
CA ARG A 109 2.45 20.19 3.27
C ARG A 109 1.51 20.65 4.35
N GLN A 110 0.23 20.33 4.20
CA GLN A 110 -0.80 20.73 5.14
C GLN A 110 -1.90 19.67 5.19
N LEU A 111 -2.40 19.40 6.38
CA LEU A 111 -3.57 18.59 6.62
C LEU A 111 -4.56 19.44 7.41
N ILE A 112 -5.73 19.66 6.86
CA ILE A 112 -6.80 20.43 7.50
C ILE A 112 -7.93 19.47 7.81
N ASP A 113 -8.27 19.39 9.09
CA ASP A 113 -9.47 18.68 9.60
C ASP A 113 -10.51 19.74 9.98
N LYS A 114 -11.59 19.80 9.26
CA LYS A 114 -12.69 20.73 9.52
C LYS A 114 -14.02 19.99 9.42
N ASP A 115 -14.72 19.87 10.54
CA ASP A 115 -16.14 19.52 10.59
C ASP A 115 -16.58 18.39 9.66
N HIS A 116 -15.83 17.27 9.62
CA HIS A 116 -16.04 16.09 8.76
C HIS A 116 -15.47 16.20 7.33
N GLU A 117 -14.71 17.23 7.02
CA GLU A 117 -13.97 17.35 5.77
C GLU A 117 -12.45 17.29 6.02
N TRP A 118 -11.78 16.36 5.34
CA TRP A 118 -10.32 16.27 5.35
C TRP A 118 -9.78 16.88 4.05
N ARG A 119 -8.92 17.90 4.19
CA ARG A 119 -8.20 18.48 3.07
C ARG A 119 -6.69 18.28 3.26
N ALA A 120 -6.06 17.60 2.31
CA ALA A 120 -4.62 17.43 2.26
C ALA A 120 -4.04 18.26 1.11
N GLU A 121 -3.03 19.06 1.41
CA GLU A 121 -2.17 19.68 0.39
C GLU A 121 -0.89 18.87 0.26
N ILE A 122 -0.65 18.31 -0.93
CA ILE A 122 0.46 17.41 -1.19
C ILE A 122 1.35 18.03 -2.27
N GLU A 123 2.60 18.24 -1.93
CA GLU A 123 3.63 18.60 -2.91
C GLU A 123 4.13 17.35 -3.62
N ILE A 124 4.15 17.39 -4.94
CA ILE A 124 4.56 16.28 -5.79
C ILE A 124 5.74 16.72 -6.68
N PRO A 125 6.59 15.78 -7.14
CA PRO A 125 7.55 16.01 -8.21
C PRO A 125 6.86 16.52 -9.47
N LEU A 126 7.48 17.47 -10.16
CA LEU A 126 6.89 18.13 -11.32
C LEU A 126 6.55 17.14 -12.45
N GLU A 127 7.36 16.12 -12.63
CA GLU A 127 7.16 15.08 -13.63
C GLU A 127 5.86 14.28 -13.41
N LEU A 128 5.36 14.19 -12.20
CA LEU A 128 4.10 13.51 -11.90
C LEU A 128 2.87 14.37 -12.19
N SER A 129 3.03 15.69 -12.32
CA SER A 129 1.90 16.61 -12.54
C SER A 129 1.13 16.32 -13.83
N HIS A 130 1.78 15.76 -14.84
CA HIS A 130 1.15 15.40 -16.12
C HIS A 130 0.13 14.26 -16.02
N TYR A 131 0.21 13.46 -14.97
CA TYR A 131 -0.69 12.31 -14.72
C TYR A 131 -1.85 12.65 -13.79
N ILE A 132 -1.88 13.86 -13.23
CA ILE A 132 -2.87 14.30 -12.24
C ILE A 132 -3.88 15.22 -12.87
N ALA A 133 -5.12 14.78 -12.94
CA ALA A 133 -6.22 15.56 -13.47
C ALA A 133 -7.03 16.24 -12.37
N ALA A 134 -7.59 17.42 -12.66
CA ALA A 134 -8.55 18.05 -11.76
C ALA A 134 -9.73 17.13 -11.50
N LYS A 135 -10.09 16.93 -10.22
CA LYS A 135 -11.11 15.98 -9.74
C LYS A 135 -10.77 14.51 -10.00
N GLY A 136 -9.55 14.19 -10.42
CA GLY A 136 -9.08 12.81 -10.57
C GLY A 136 -8.87 12.16 -9.20
N SER A 137 -9.01 10.83 -9.14
CA SER A 137 -8.63 10.04 -7.98
C SER A 137 -7.11 9.84 -7.96
N ILE A 138 -6.53 9.91 -6.78
CA ILE A 138 -5.14 9.57 -6.49
C ILE A 138 -5.14 8.51 -5.40
N ALA A 139 -4.30 7.49 -5.57
CA ALA A 139 -4.13 6.40 -4.62
C ALA A 139 -2.67 6.25 -4.22
#